data_b2e0ad5e1d87c6ea9f7bfb73d6b36fd0
#
_entry.id   b2e0ad5e1d87c6ea9f7bfb73d6b36fd0
#
_cell.length_a   1.000
_cell.length_b   1.000
_cell.length_c   1.000
_cell.angle_alpha   90.00
_cell.angle_beta   90.00
_cell.angle_gamma   90.00
#
_symmetry.space_group_name_H-M   'P 1'
#
loop_
_entity.id
_entity.type
_entity.pdbx_description
1 polymer ?
#
loop_
_entity_poly.entity_id
_entity_poly.type
_entity_poly.pdbx_seq_one_letter_code
_entity_poly.pdbx_strand_id
1 'polypeptide(L)'
;HDALPILLTLTYFGAEKAVINYNVMGLAKASLEANIRYMAQSLGPKGIRVNGLSAGPVRTLAASGIGDFRKLLDDNAKIVPMRRNITLDDVGNTAAFLCSDLAAGITGEIVHVDSGFHCVGLGDRE
;
A
#
# COMPACT_ATOMS: atom_id res chain seq x y z
N HIS A 1 -12.59 -24.91 -16.11
CA HIS A 1 -12.83 -24.63 -14.74
C HIS A 1 -12.76 -23.15 -14.43
N ASP A 2 -13.55 -22.75 -13.48
CA ASP A 2 -13.80 -21.34 -13.28
C ASP A 2 -12.86 -20.75 -12.25
N ALA A 3 -11.85 -20.02 -12.72
CA ALA A 3 -11.04 -19.21 -11.84
C ALA A 3 -11.85 -17.99 -11.39
N LEU A 4 -11.97 -17.80 -10.08
CA LEU A 4 -12.64 -16.64 -9.52
C LEU A 4 -11.70 -15.43 -9.55
N PRO A 5 -12.23 -14.23 -9.79
CA PRO A 5 -11.40 -13.03 -9.74
C PRO A 5 -10.85 -12.79 -8.35
N ILE A 6 -9.70 -12.14 -8.30
CA ILE A 6 -9.09 -11.62 -7.08
C ILE A 6 -8.97 -10.12 -7.29
N LEU A 7 -9.44 -9.35 -6.33
CA LEU A 7 -9.36 -7.90 -6.41
C LEU A 7 -8.22 -7.42 -5.52
N LEU A 8 -7.32 -6.64 -6.12
CA LEU A 8 -6.23 -6.00 -5.41
C LEU A 8 -6.21 -4.53 -5.77
N THR A 9 -6.13 -3.67 -4.78
CA THR A 9 -6.05 -2.23 -5.02
C THR A 9 -4.81 -1.65 -4.34
N LEU A 10 -4.34 -0.53 -4.86
CA LEU A 10 -3.21 0.19 -4.30
C LEU A 10 -3.72 1.36 -3.47
N THR A 11 -3.19 1.49 -2.28
CA THR A 11 -3.52 2.56 -1.36
C THR A 11 -2.25 3.17 -0.78
N TYR A 12 -2.40 4.13 0.12
CA TYR A 12 -1.29 4.84 0.72
C TYR A 12 -1.60 5.19 2.17
N PHE A 13 -0.54 5.34 2.96
CA PHE A 13 -0.61 5.60 4.40
C PHE A 13 -1.42 6.85 4.77
N GLY A 14 -1.56 7.81 3.85
CA GLY A 14 -2.44 8.97 4.05
C GLY A 14 -3.90 8.62 4.34
N ALA A 15 -4.31 7.38 4.08
CA ALA A 15 -5.62 6.87 4.48
C ALA A 15 -5.73 6.67 6.00
N GLU A 16 -4.61 6.40 6.68
CA GLU A 16 -4.57 6.05 8.09
C GLU A 16 -4.17 7.22 8.98
N LYS A 17 -3.27 8.06 8.50
CA LYS A 17 -2.72 9.21 9.22
C LYS A 17 -2.68 10.42 8.31
N ALA A 18 -2.78 11.61 8.90
CA ALA A 18 -2.68 12.84 8.14
C ALA A 18 -1.26 13.01 7.59
N VAL A 19 -1.16 13.13 6.28
CA VAL A 19 0.10 13.40 5.59
C VAL A 19 0.02 14.80 4.99
N ILE A 20 1.02 15.63 5.27
CA ILE A 20 1.06 17.02 4.79
C ILE A 20 0.96 17.05 3.27
N ASN A 21 0.11 17.92 2.76
CA ASN A 21 -0.14 18.13 1.33
C ASN A 21 -0.89 16.99 0.61
N TYR A 22 -1.24 15.92 1.32
CA TYR A 22 -2.03 14.84 0.70
C TYR A 22 -3.51 15.20 0.61
N ASN A 23 -4.03 15.92 1.61
CA ASN A 23 -5.36 16.54 1.64
C ASN A 23 -6.49 15.57 1.31
N VAL A 24 -7.34 15.91 0.33
CA VAL A 24 -8.52 15.12 -0.05
C VAL A 24 -8.15 13.71 -0.54
N MET A 25 -6.92 13.50 -1.01
CA MET A 25 -6.48 12.16 -1.40
C MET A 25 -6.43 11.22 -0.20
N GLY A 26 -6.14 11.74 0.99
CA GLY A 26 -6.21 10.96 2.23
C GLY A 26 -7.63 10.47 2.49
N LEU A 27 -8.62 11.33 2.31
CA LEU A 27 -10.03 10.95 2.45
C LEU A 27 -10.43 9.92 1.40
N ALA A 28 -9.99 10.12 0.15
CA ALA A 28 -10.28 9.19 -0.94
C ALA A 28 -9.69 7.81 -0.65
N LYS A 29 -8.44 7.75 -0.17
CA LYS A 29 -7.79 6.48 0.17
C LYS A 29 -8.41 5.83 1.40
N ALA A 30 -8.86 6.60 2.38
CA ALA A 30 -9.58 6.07 3.54
C ALA A 30 -10.90 5.42 3.10
N SER A 31 -11.62 6.06 2.19
CA SER A 31 -12.84 5.51 1.59
C SER A 31 -12.54 4.21 0.83
N LEU A 32 -11.46 4.20 0.05
CA LEU A 32 -11.02 3.02 -0.69
C LEU A 32 -10.71 1.85 0.25
N GLU A 33 -10.01 2.10 1.35
CA GLU A 33 -9.67 1.06 2.32
C GLU A 33 -10.90 0.53 3.04
N ALA A 34 -11.85 1.39 3.39
CA ALA A 34 -13.14 0.95 3.93
C ALA A 34 -13.86 0.05 2.92
N ASN A 35 -13.83 0.44 1.65
CA ASN A 35 -14.48 -0.32 0.57
C ASN A 35 -13.88 -1.73 0.44
N ILE A 36 -12.57 -1.89 0.64
CA ILE A 36 -11.92 -3.20 0.63
C ILE A 36 -12.60 -4.13 1.65
N ARG A 37 -12.82 -3.65 2.87
CA ARG A 37 -13.45 -4.44 3.93
C ARG A 37 -14.89 -4.81 3.59
N TYR A 38 -15.67 -3.85 3.11
CA TYR A 38 -17.07 -4.10 2.75
C TYR A 38 -17.18 -5.03 1.54
N MET A 39 -16.32 -4.88 0.54
CA MET A 39 -16.30 -5.78 -0.61
C MET A 39 -15.85 -7.18 -0.24
N ALA A 40 -14.87 -7.30 0.65
CA ALA A 40 -14.44 -8.62 1.16
C ALA A 40 -15.60 -9.34 1.83
N GLN A 41 -16.40 -8.65 2.62
CA GLN A 41 -17.58 -9.22 3.28
C GLN A 41 -18.64 -9.63 2.25
N SER A 42 -18.91 -8.80 1.26
CA SER A 42 -19.94 -9.05 0.25
C SER A 42 -19.56 -10.15 -0.73
N LEU A 43 -18.27 -10.22 -1.12
CA LEU A 43 -17.80 -11.12 -2.17
C LEU A 43 -17.20 -12.42 -1.62
N GLY A 44 -16.85 -12.43 -0.32
CA GLY A 44 -16.28 -13.62 0.32
C GLY A 44 -17.12 -14.89 0.16
N PRO A 45 -18.45 -14.83 0.34
CA PRO A 45 -19.31 -16.01 0.13
C PRO A 45 -19.25 -16.57 -1.29
N LYS A 46 -18.80 -15.76 -2.26
CA LYS A 46 -18.61 -16.21 -3.64
C LYS A 46 -17.19 -16.71 -3.89
N GLY A 47 -16.33 -16.74 -2.87
CA GLY A 47 -14.94 -17.17 -2.99
C GLY A 47 -14.02 -16.11 -3.58
N ILE A 48 -14.43 -14.85 -3.64
CA ILE A 48 -13.62 -13.75 -4.18
C ILE A 48 -12.92 -13.03 -3.04
N ARG A 49 -11.60 -12.91 -3.13
CA ARG A 49 -10.79 -12.20 -2.15
C ARG A 49 -10.57 -10.76 -2.58
N VAL A 50 -10.56 -9.85 -1.62
CA VAL A 50 -10.38 -8.40 -1.85
C VAL A 50 -9.37 -7.88 -0.86
N ASN A 51 -8.22 -7.42 -1.33
CA ASN A 51 -7.15 -6.91 -0.50
C ASN A 51 -6.60 -5.60 -1.05
N GLY A 52 -5.90 -4.88 -0.20
CA GLY A 52 -5.17 -3.68 -0.56
C GLY A 52 -3.68 -3.82 -0.28
N LEU A 53 -2.89 -3.06 -1.02
CA LEU A 53 -1.46 -2.95 -0.83
C LEU A 53 -1.14 -1.47 -0.63
N SER A 54 -0.65 -1.13 0.57
CA SER A 54 -0.27 0.23 0.92
C SER A 54 1.24 0.39 0.70
N ALA A 55 1.60 1.05 -0.38
CA ALA A 55 2.99 1.20 -0.80
C ALA A 55 3.59 2.51 -0.29
N GLY A 56 4.83 2.46 0.16
CA GLY A 56 5.63 3.64 0.42
C GLY A 56 6.04 4.33 -0.88
N PRO A 57 6.74 5.47 -0.78
CA PRO A 57 7.24 6.15 -1.97
C PRO A 57 8.14 5.23 -2.81
N VAL A 58 7.87 5.16 -4.10
CA VAL A 58 8.66 4.36 -5.02
C VAL A 58 8.81 5.11 -6.34
N ARG A 59 10.00 5.00 -6.93
CA ARG A 59 10.27 5.68 -8.18
C ARG A 59 9.52 5.01 -9.33
N THR A 60 8.65 5.78 -9.97
CA THR A 60 7.96 5.38 -11.19
C THR A 60 8.27 6.38 -12.30
N LEU A 61 7.95 6.04 -13.53
CA LEU A 61 8.14 6.95 -14.64
C LEU A 61 7.32 8.24 -14.44
N ALA A 62 6.09 8.12 -13.95
CA ALA A 62 5.24 9.28 -13.67
C ALA A 62 5.82 10.14 -12.54
N ALA A 63 6.30 9.52 -11.47
CA ALA A 63 6.86 10.22 -10.32
C ALA A 63 8.19 10.90 -10.63
N SER A 64 8.97 10.37 -11.58
CA SER A 64 10.27 10.95 -11.94
C SER A 64 10.17 12.36 -12.52
N GLY A 65 8.98 12.77 -12.98
CA GLY A 65 8.72 14.12 -13.46
C GLY A 65 8.40 15.14 -12.36
N ILE A 66 8.28 14.70 -11.11
CA ILE A 66 7.99 15.55 -9.97
C ILE A 66 9.31 16.09 -9.41
N GLY A 67 9.48 17.43 -9.40
CA GLY A 67 10.76 18.09 -9.10
C GLY A 67 11.40 17.71 -7.76
N ASP A 68 10.58 17.57 -6.69
CA ASP A 68 11.08 17.28 -5.35
C ASP A 68 11.02 15.79 -4.98
N PHE A 69 10.69 14.92 -5.93
CA PHE A 69 10.48 13.52 -5.63
C PHE A 69 11.77 12.83 -5.17
N ARG A 70 12.90 13.20 -5.77
CA ARG A 70 14.20 12.65 -5.37
C ARG A 70 14.53 12.98 -3.91
N LYS A 71 14.26 14.23 -3.50
CA LYS A 71 14.45 14.64 -2.12
C LYS A 71 13.52 13.87 -1.18
N LEU A 72 12.27 13.67 -1.58
CA LEU A 72 11.31 12.89 -0.82
C LEU A 72 11.83 11.47 -0.59
N LEU A 73 12.38 10.83 -1.61
CA LEU A 73 12.95 9.48 -1.51
C LEU A 73 14.17 9.46 -0.58
N ASP A 74 15.07 10.44 -0.71
CA ASP A 74 16.26 10.52 0.13
C ASP A 74 15.88 10.70 1.59
N ASP A 75 14.95 11.60 1.88
CA ASP A 75 14.48 11.86 3.24
C ASP A 75 13.78 10.65 3.84
N ASN A 76 12.95 9.97 3.04
CA ASN A 76 12.22 8.79 3.50
C ASN A 76 13.17 7.67 3.89
N ALA A 77 14.22 7.43 3.11
CA ALA A 77 15.20 6.38 3.40
C ALA A 77 15.93 6.59 4.73
N LYS A 78 16.00 7.84 5.22
CA LYS A 78 16.66 8.16 6.49
C LYS A 78 15.80 7.85 7.71
N ILE A 79 14.48 7.81 7.56
CA ILE A 79 13.56 7.72 8.69
C ILE A 79 12.83 6.37 8.81
N VAL A 80 12.71 5.62 7.72
CA VAL A 80 12.02 4.33 7.77
C VAL A 80 12.87 3.29 8.50
N PRO A 81 12.24 2.33 9.19
CA PRO A 81 12.97 1.30 9.94
C PRO A 81 14.05 0.58 9.14
N MET A 82 13.79 0.22 7.90
CA MET A 82 14.76 -0.52 7.08
C MET A 82 15.85 0.38 6.48
N ARG A 83 15.76 1.70 6.64
CA ARG A 83 16.73 2.69 6.12
C ARG A 83 16.97 2.57 4.62
N ARG A 84 15.96 2.09 3.90
CA ARG A 84 15.96 2.06 2.44
C ARG A 84 14.55 2.24 1.93
N ASN A 85 14.41 2.79 0.74
CA ASN A 85 13.12 2.85 0.06
C ASN A 85 12.76 1.48 -0.51
N ILE A 86 11.47 1.25 -0.71
CA ILE A 86 11.01 0.07 -1.43
C ILE A 86 11.32 0.21 -2.92
N THR A 87 11.31 -0.91 -3.59
CA THR A 87 11.47 -0.99 -5.05
C THR A 87 10.16 -1.39 -5.70
N LEU A 88 10.07 -1.23 -7.02
CA LEU A 88 8.92 -1.74 -7.77
C LEU A 88 8.80 -3.27 -7.62
N ASP A 89 9.93 -3.97 -7.50
CA ASP A 89 9.91 -5.42 -7.27
C ASP A 89 9.30 -5.76 -5.91
N ASP A 90 9.57 -4.97 -4.87
CA ASP A 90 8.94 -5.17 -3.56
C ASP A 90 7.42 -5.11 -3.66
N VAL A 91 6.89 -4.14 -4.40
CA VAL A 91 5.45 -4.01 -4.63
C VAL A 91 4.93 -5.19 -5.48
N GLY A 92 5.61 -5.47 -6.58
CA GLY A 92 5.21 -6.53 -7.51
C GLY A 92 5.21 -7.91 -6.86
N ASN A 93 6.23 -8.21 -6.04
CA ASN A 93 6.32 -9.50 -5.36
C ASN A 93 5.19 -9.67 -4.34
N THR A 94 4.85 -8.62 -3.60
CA THR A 94 3.74 -8.66 -2.66
C THR A 94 2.41 -8.82 -3.40
N ALA A 95 2.22 -8.09 -4.49
CA ALA A 95 1.02 -8.21 -5.33
C ALA A 95 0.89 -9.63 -5.89
N ALA A 96 1.98 -10.21 -6.37
CA ALA A 96 1.99 -11.58 -6.88
C ALA A 96 1.58 -12.59 -5.80
N PHE A 97 2.11 -12.43 -4.59
CA PHE A 97 1.72 -13.27 -3.45
C PHE A 97 0.23 -13.14 -3.14
N LEU A 98 -0.27 -11.92 -3.01
CA LEU A 98 -1.69 -11.68 -2.68
C LEU A 98 -2.64 -12.20 -3.74
N CYS A 99 -2.21 -12.21 -5.01
CA CYS A 99 -3.02 -12.71 -6.12
C CYS A 99 -2.82 -14.21 -6.39
N SER A 100 -2.01 -14.88 -5.59
CA SER A 100 -1.74 -16.32 -5.76
C SER A 100 -2.54 -17.15 -4.76
N ASP A 101 -2.55 -18.47 -4.99
CA ASP A 101 -3.17 -19.41 -4.07
C ASP A 101 -2.44 -19.50 -2.73
N LEU A 102 -1.20 -19.02 -2.66
CA LEU A 102 -0.46 -18.95 -1.40
C LEU A 102 -1.14 -18.03 -0.39
N ALA A 103 -1.91 -17.06 -0.87
CA ALA A 103 -2.65 -16.12 -0.04
C ALA A 103 -4.15 -16.49 0.07
N ALA A 104 -4.50 -17.75 -0.13
CA ALA A 104 -5.90 -18.20 -0.21
C ALA A 104 -6.74 -17.88 1.04
N GLY A 105 -6.13 -17.71 2.20
CA GLY A 105 -6.81 -17.38 3.44
C GLY A 105 -6.88 -15.88 3.74
N ILE A 106 -6.40 -15.02 2.83
CA ILE A 106 -6.28 -13.58 3.09
C ILE A 106 -7.31 -12.81 2.28
N THR A 107 -8.20 -12.10 2.98
CA THR A 107 -9.16 -11.17 2.37
C THR A 107 -9.48 -10.05 3.36
N GLY A 108 -9.84 -8.87 2.87
CA GLY A 108 -10.15 -7.71 3.72
C GLY A 108 -8.92 -7.07 4.37
N GLU A 109 -7.72 -7.40 3.90
CA GLU A 109 -6.47 -6.97 4.50
C GLU A 109 -5.83 -5.83 3.72
N ILE A 110 -5.16 -4.93 4.43
CA ILE A 110 -4.29 -3.91 3.84
C ILE A 110 -2.85 -4.28 4.23
N VAL A 111 -2.05 -4.66 3.25
CA VAL A 111 -0.65 -5.07 3.49
C VAL A 111 0.26 -3.88 3.20
N HIS A 112 1.09 -3.53 4.16
CA HIS A 112 2.04 -2.43 4.01
C HIS A 112 3.34 -2.91 3.38
N VAL A 113 3.78 -2.19 2.33
CA VAL A 113 5.07 -2.38 1.68
C VAL A 113 5.75 -1.03 1.67
N ASP A 114 6.38 -0.67 2.80
CA ASP A 114 6.85 0.71 3.03
C ASP A 114 8.11 0.77 3.89
N SER A 115 8.87 -0.31 3.95
CA SER A 115 10.10 -0.40 4.76
C SER A 115 9.85 -0.16 6.25
N GLY A 116 8.61 -0.33 6.69
CA GLY A 116 8.21 -0.18 8.10
C GLY A 116 7.71 1.21 8.48
N PHE A 117 7.60 2.12 7.53
CA PHE A 117 7.18 3.51 7.81
C PHE A 117 5.92 3.56 8.69
N HIS A 118 4.92 2.75 8.40
CA HIS A 118 3.62 2.80 9.07
C HIS A 118 3.66 2.47 10.55
N CYS A 119 4.68 1.74 11.00
CA CYS A 119 4.73 1.28 12.41
C CYS A 119 5.46 2.25 13.34
N VAL A 120 6.01 3.34 12.82
CA VAL A 120 6.81 4.28 13.60
C VAL A 120 5.95 5.47 14.06
N GLY A 121 5.91 5.70 15.37
CA GLY A 121 5.25 6.88 15.92
C GLY A 121 6.18 8.09 15.91
N LEU A 122 7.28 8.00 16.67
CA LEU A 122 8.34 9.00 16.68
C LEU A 122 9.62 8.31 16.25
N GLY A 123 10.17 8.74 15.12
CA GLY A 123 11.46 8.24 14.66
C GLY A 123 12.64 8.99 15.26
N ASP A 124 13.85 8.57 14.89
CA ASP A 124 15.07 9.27 15.25
C ASP A 124 15.04 10.68 14.68
N ARG A 125 15.50 11.63 15.48
CA ARG A 125 15.55 13.04 15.11
C ARG A 125 16.96 13.55 14.81
N GLU A 126 17.92 12.63 14.75
CA GLU A 126 19.30 12.98 14.41
C GLU A 126 19.53 13.06 12.90
#